data_eebdc9ad908a5fb807e177adb97b804e
#
_entry.id   eebdc9ad908a5fb807e177adb97b804e
#
_cell.length_a   1.000
_cell.length_b   1.000
_cell.length_c   1.000
_cell.angle_alpha   90.00
_cell.angle_beta   90.00
_cell.angle_gamma   90.00
#
_symmetry.space_group_name_H-M   'P 1'
#
loop_
_entity.id
_entity.type
_entity.pdbx_description
1 polymer ?
#
loop_
_entity_poly.entity_id
_entity_poly.type
_entity_poly.pdbx_seq_one_letter_code
_entity_poly.pdbx_strand_id
1 'polypeptide(L)'
;MRVPIVAPTVLLGGAGLGALVTVVTLLPGPVGLAAAAGVLCCGVFLLWPWAVLPVGIIGGAVIGAMLSGGDVRGFIAVKMLLLAAGGVALAVRHWLRVERPAGRTPADVGMLCLIGLTVVAAIYGLAVGNQAEEVLVAAYQMATIPVYFFVATHTLTTTRRILAAGVLYVVLAGVFTALAVTTPGRHGGLITLMAVPPLIWAAGRLRGWRRNGVLLLAGFFAVDVLLASYRGIWLAAALALLIMLVRGGRAVRTGLAATAAAGVAVAAVLALQPGVRDRSGEIAKGLAQSAGYRGAESSVGLGVFADQPLVGAGLGQSTPGVYLSGFTLTDVGPVYHAFYVTVLANIGLVGLLLVLWPILRSVRVGLGSRNGITLPFAALSCGFLAAAVFAAPTDGHWELGLLPALTLLTAEQEGAPLRRFAGALLHRPVHRTGVTV
;
A
#
# COMPACT_ATOMS: atom_id res chain seq x y z
N MET A 1 -15.95 -39.43 -6.42
CA MET A 1 -16.77 -38.82 -5.35
C MET A 1 -16.22 -37.44 -5.03
N ARG A 2 -16.95 -36.37 -5.34
CA ARG A 2 -16.55 -35.01 -4.95
C ARG A 2 -17.13 -34.81 -3.54
N VAL A 3 -16.26 -34.80 -2.53
CA VAL A 3 -16.62 -34.37 -1.17
C VAL A 3 -17.17 -32.94 -1.28
N PRO A 4 -18.39 -32.68 -0.78
CA PRO A 4 -19.01 -31.37 -0.91
C PRO A 4 -18.12 -30.34 -0.17
N ILE A 5 -17.79 -29.24 -0.85
CA ILE A 5 -16.97 -28.11 -0.36
C ILE A 5 -17.54 -27.49 0.93
N VAL A 6 -18.74 -27.82 1.30
CA VAL A 6 -19.47 -27.37 2.51
C VAL A 6 -18.83 -27.88 3.80
N ALA A 7 -18.26 -29.09 3.82
CA ALA A 7 -17.72 -29.70 5.04
C ALA A 7 -16.49 -28.93 5.62
N PRO A 8 -15.48 -28.52 4.83
CA PRO A 8 -14.36 -27.77 5.39
C PRO A 8 -14.73 -26.35 5.84
N THR A 9 -15.69 -25.69 5.20
CA THR A 9 -16.14 -24.35 5.62
C THR A 9 -16.92 -24.39 6.93
N VAL A 10 -17.74 -25.42 7.17
CA VAL A 10 -18.46 -25.60 8.42
C VAL A 10 -17.52 -25.96 9.58
N LEU A 11 -16.53 -26.83 9.33
CA LEU A 11 -15.48 -27.16 10.31
C LEU A 11 -14.62 -25.98 10.70
N LEU A 12 -14.18 -25.20 9.70
CA LEU A 12 -13.39 -23.98 9.93
C LEU A 12 -14.21 -22.90 10.66
N GLY A 13 -15.48 -22.76 10.31
CA GLY A 13 -16.40 -21.85 11.00
C GLY A 13 -16.64 -22.25 12.46
N GLY A 14 -16.85 -23.53 12.72
CA GLY A 14 -17.01 -24.07 14.08
C GLY A 14 -15.76 -23.96 14.93
N ALA A 15 -14.58 -24.29 14.39
CA ALA A 15 -13.30 -24.16 15.06
C ALA A 15 -12.97 -22.67 15.35
N GLY A 16 -13.25 -21.78 14.40
CA GLY A 16 -13.06 -20.33 14.58
C GLY A 16 -13.97 -19.76 15.67
N LEU A 17 -15.23 -20.16 15.71
CA LEU A 17 -16.17 -19.75 16.76
C LEU A 17 -15.76 -20.28 18.13
N GLY A 18 -15.33 -21.55 18.22
CA GLY A 18 -14.81 -22.15 19.44
C GLY A 18 -13.57 -21.43 19.96
N ALA A 19 -12.60 -21.11 19.07
CA ALA A 19 -11.43 -20.34 19.41
C ALA A 19 -11.79 -18.91 19.90
N LEU A 20 -12.74 -18.25 19.25
CA LEU A 20 -13.23 -16.92 19.63
C LEU A 20 -13.82 -16.94 21.05
N VAL A 21 -14.72 -17.88 21.35
CA VAL A 21 -15.32 -18.04 22.68
C VAL A 21 -14.25 -18.31 23.73
N THR A 22 -13.29 -19.20 23.45
CA THR A 22 -12.19 -19.53 24.36
C THR A 22 -11.33 -18.30 24.66
N VAL A 23 -10.95 -17.53 23.64
CA VAL A 23 -10.14 -16.33 23.81
C VAL A 23 -10.86 -15.27 24.62
N VAL A 24 -12.15 -15.02 24.35
CA VAL A 24 -12.95 -14.02 25.09
C VAL A 24 -13.12 -14.42 26.57
N THR A 25 -13.23 -15.73 26.84
CA THR A 25 -13.41 -16.21 28.21
C THR A 25 -12.13 -16.30 29.02
N LEU A 26 -10.98 -16.57 28.37
CA LEU A 26 -9.68 -16.73 29.04
C LEU A 26 -8.86 -15.44 29.20
N LEU A 27 -9.09 -14.46 28.32
CA LEU A 27 -8.33 -13.20 28.30
C LEU A 27 -9.27 -12.00 28.50
N PRO A 28 -9.56 -11.61 29.75
CA PRO A 28 -10.41 -10.45 30.02
C PRO A 28 -9.72 -9.13 29.66
N GLY A 29 -10.54 -8.09 29.39
CA GLY A 29 -10.06 -6.76 29.11
C GLY A 29 -9.61 -6.51 27.64
N PRO A 30 -8.81 -5.44 27.38
CA PRO A 30 -8.46 -5.02 26.03
C PRO A 30 -7.64 -6.07 25.24
N VAL A 31 -6.85 -6.89 25.94
CA VAL A 31 -6.06 -7.98 25.32
C VAL A 31 -6.99 -9.06 24.77
N GLY A 32 -8.02 -9.46 25.54
CA GLY A 32 -9.03 -10.42 25.10
C GLY A 32 -9.83 -9.91 23.89
N LEU A 33 -10.23 -8.63 23.91
CA LEU A 33 -10.90 -8.00 22.77
C LEU A 33 -10.02 -7.98 21.51
N ALA A 34 -8.73 -7.63 21.64
CA ALA A 34 -7.79 -7.63 20.53
C ALA A 34 -7.57 -9.02 19.97
N ALA A 35 -7.39 -10.04 20.84
CA ALA A 35 -7.25 -11.42 20.45
C ALA A 35 -8.52 -11.97 19.78
N ALA A 36 -9.70 -11.64 20.32
CA ALA A 36 -10.99 -12.00 19.72
C ALA A 36 -11.17 -11.37 18.33
N ALA A 37 -10.82 -10.09 18.17
CA ALA A 37 -10.84 -9.42 16.88
C ALA A 37 -9.85 -10.08 15.89
N GLY A 38 -8.66 -10.47 16.34
CA GLY A 38 -7.69 -11.21 15.53
C GLY A 38 -8.22 -12.56 15.05
N VAL A 39 -8.85 -13.34 15.92
CA VAL A 39 -9.48 -14.62 15.56
C VAL A 39 -10.64 -14.42 14.57
N LEU A 40 -11.48 -13.41 14.80
CA LEU A 40 -12.57 -13.05 13.88
C LEU A 40 -12.03 -12.66 12.51
N CYS A 41 -11.01 -11.79 12.47
CA CYS A 41 -10.35 -11.42 11.22
C CYS A 41 -9.75 -12.63 10.51
N CYS A 42 -9.08 -13.53 11.25
CA CYS A 42 -8.56 -14.78 10.68
C CYS A 42 -9.69 -15.64 10.06
N GLY A 43 -10.82 -15.79 10.73
CA GLY A 43 -12.00 -16.46 10.20
C GLY A 43 -12.54 -15.81 8.93
N VAL A 44 -12.66 -14.49 8.92
CA VAL A 44 -13.06 -13.71 7.73
C VAL A 44 -12.07 -13.91 6.58
N PHE A 45 -10.77 -13.88 6.85
CA PHE A 45 -9.72 -14.04 5.82
C PHE A 45 -9.63 -15.48 5.30
N LEU A 46 -9.96 -16.49 6.14
CA LEU A 46 -10.08 -17.86 5.69
C LEU A 46 -11.23 -18.04 4.68
N LEU A 47 -12.36 -17.35 4.87
CA LEU A 47 -13.50 -17.39 3.96
C LEU A 47 -13.29 -16.49 2.74
N TRP A 48 -12.79 -15.30 2.95
CA TRP A 48 -12.60 -14.25 1.93
C TRP A 48 -11.18 -13.71 1.92
N PRO A 49 -10.20 -14.44 1.37
CA PRO A 49 -8.78 -14.04 1.41
C PRO A 49 -8.51 -12.67 0.76
N TRP A 50 -9.33 -12.27 -0.19
CA TRP A 50 -9.25 -10.97 -0.83
C TRP A 50 -9.59 -9.79 0.10
N ALA A 51 -10.25 -10.05 1.24
CA ALA A 51 -10.58 -9.01 2.22
C ALA A 51 -9.37 -8.59 3.07
N VAL A 52 -8.30 -9.39 3.12
CA VAL A 52 -7.07 -9.09 3.90
C VAL A 52 -6.54 -7.70 3.60
N LEU A 53 -6.49 -7.32 2.32
CA LEU A 53 -5.91 -6.03 1.91
C LEU A 53 -6.79 -4.84 2.31
N PRO A 54 -8.09 -4.75 1.91
CA PRO A 54 -8.93 -3.63 2.31
C PRO A 54 -9.05 -3.48 3.83
N VAL A 55 -9.23 -4.60 4.54
CA VAL A 55 -9.37 -4.59 6.01
C VAL A 55 -8.02 -4.27 6.68
N GLY A 56 -6.91 -4.84 6.21
CA GLY A 56 -5.59 -4.56 6.75
C GLY A 56 -5.17 -3.10 6.58
N ILE A 57 -5.47 -2.51 5.44
CA ILE A 57 -5.10 -1.11 5.14
C ILE A 57 -6.00 -0.13 5.90
N ILE A 58 -7.31 -0.22 5.69
CA ILE A 58 -8.25 0.78 6.20
C ILE A 58 -8.67 0.45 7.63
N GLY A 59 -8.98 -0.81 7.91
CA GLY A 59 -9.31 -1.27 9.26
C GLY A 59 -8.14 -1.06 10.23
N GLY A 60 -6.93 -1.38 9.79
CA GLY A 60 -5.71 -1.09 10.55
C GLY A 60 -5.56 0.40 10.86
N ALA A 61 -5.83 1.28 9.90
CA ALA A 61 -5.78 2.73 10.11
C ALA A 61 -6.84 3.21 11.11
N VAL A 62 -8.08 2.71 11.00
CA VAL A 62 -9.18 3.08 11.92
C VAL A 62 -8.89 2.57 13.33
N ILE A 63 -8.61 1.27 13.47
CA ILE A 63 -8.41 0.64 14.79
C ILE A 63 -7.15 1.20 15.45
N GLY A 64 -6.06 1.33 14.71
CA GLY A 64 -4.82 1.92 15.21
C GLY A 64 -5.03 3.34 15.72
N ALA A 65 -5.77 4.17 14.99
CA ALA A 65 -6.09 5.53 15.41
C ALA A 65 -7.00 5.57 16.66
N MET A 66 -7.86 4.58 16.84
CA MET A 66 -8.75 4.50 18.02
C MET A 66 -8.05 3.97 19.28
N LEU A 67 -7.19 2.95 19.11
CA LEU A 67 -6.52 2.29 20.24
C LEU A 67 -5.23 2.98 20.67
N SER A 68 -4.48 3.54 19.73
CA SER A 68 -3.16 4.11 20.01
C SER A 68 -3.17 5.52 20.56
N GLY A 69 -4.33 6.19 20.58
CA GLY A 69 -4.39 7.60 20.97
C GLY A 69 -3.44 8.51 20.19
N GLY A 70 -2.97 8.07 19.01
CA GLY A 70 -1.96 8.72 18.19
C GLY A 70 -0.56 8.09 18.29
N ASP A 71 -0.36 7.06 19.13
CA ASP A 71 0.89 6.32 19.20
C ASP A 71 1.12 5.48 17.92
N VAL A 72 2.20 5.78 17.21
CA VAL A 72 2.60 5.09 15.97
C VAL A 72 2.87 3.60 16.22
N ARG A 73 3.39 3.23 17.38
CA ARG A 73 3.71 1.83 17.74
C ARG A 73 2.46 0.97 17.82
N GLY A 74 1.42 1.48 18.50
CA GLY A 74 0.12 0.79 18.59
C GLY A 74 -0.51 0.60 17.20
N PHE A 75 -0.37 1.59 16.32
CA PHE A 75 -0.83 1.53 14.95
C PHE A 75 -0.09 0.45 14.13
N ILE A 76 1.25 0.38 14.24
CA ILE A 76 2.09 -0.65 13.60
C ILE A 76 1.70 -2.05 14.12
N ALA A 77 1.54 -2.20 15.45
CA ALA A 77 1.19 -3.49 16.05
C ALA A 77 -0.15 -4.03 15.53
N VAL A 78 -1.18 -3.18 15.40
CA VAL A 78 -2.48 -3.58 14.84
C VAL A 78 -2.35 -4.01 13.38
N LYS A 79 -1.60 -3.28 12.57
CA LYS A 79 -1.37 -3.66 11.16
C LYS A 79 -0.62 -4.98 11.04
N MET A 80 0.42 -5.19 11.85
CA MET A 80 1.16 -6.45 11.88
C MET A 80 0.26 -7.62 12.27
N LEU A 81 -0.62 -7.45 13.27
CA LEU A 81 -1.57 -8.48 13.68
C LEU A 81 -2.53 -8.84 12.54
N LEU A 82 -3.09 -7.86 11.85
CA LEU A 82 -3.99 -8.08 10.71
C LEU A 82 -3.28 -8.79 9.55
N LEU A 83 -2.05 -8.39 9.23
CA LEU A 83 -1.24 -9.05 8.20
C LEU A 83 -0.84 -10.47 8.60
N ALA A 84 -0.49 -10.69 9.87
CA ALA A 84 -0.19 -12.02 10.40
C ALA A 84 -1.42 -12.94 10.33
N ALA A 85 -2.60 -12.45 10.73
CA ALA A 85 -3.86 -13.20 10.59
C ALA A 85 -4.16 -13.54 9.13
N GLY A 86 -3.90 -12.60 8.20
CA GLY A 86 -3.99 -12.85 6.76
C GLY A 86 -3.00 -13.90 6.28
N GLY A 87 -1.75 -13.84 6.73
CA GLY A 87 -0.70 -14.81 6.42
C GLY A 87 -1.04 -16.23 6.92
N VAL A 88 -1.52 -16.34 8.15
CA VAL A 88 -2.00 -17.62 8.73
C VAL A 88 -3.18 -18.17 7.91
N ALA A 89 -4.15 -17.32 7.57
CA ALA A 89 -5.29 -17.74 6.76
C ALA A 89 -4.84 -18.26 5.39
N LEU A 90 -3.89 -17.59 4.72
CA LEU A 90 -3.32 -18.05 3.45
C LEU A 90 -2.55 -19.36 3.59
N ALA A 91 -1.74 -19.51 4.64
CA ALA A 91 -0.97 -20.73 4.92
C ALA A 91 -1.91 -21.93 5.13
N VAL A 92 -2.97 -21.75 5.93
CA VAL A 92 -3.99 -22.77 6.15
C VAL A 92 -4.71 -23.15 4.86
N ARG A 93 -5.11 -22.18 4.03
CA ARG A 93 -5.75 -22.44 2.74
C ARG A 93 -4.84 -23.20 1.77
N HIS A 94 -3.56 -22.84 1.77
CA HIS A 94 -2.57 -23.55 0.95
C HIS A 94 -2.37 -24.99 1.45
N TRP A 95 -2.23 -25.17 2.76
CA TRP A 95 -2.09 -26.49 3.38
C TRP A 95 -3.31 -27.39 3.09
N LEU A 96 -4.53 -26.84 3.19
CA LEU A 96 -5.77 -27.51 2.84
C LEU A 96 -5.97 -27.69 1.32
N ARG A 97 -5.03 -27.24 0.49
CA ARG A 97 -5.11 -27.30 -0.99
C ARG A 97 -6.38 -26.67 -1.58
N VAL A 98 -6.99 -25.75 -0.86
CA VAL A 98 -8.18 -25.01 -1.32
C VAL A 98 -7.80 -24.00 -2.41
N GLU A 99 -6.55 -23.51 -2.38
CA GLU A 99 -6.03 -22.60 -3.38
C GLU A 99 -4.82 -23.17 -4.10
N ARG A 100 -4.76 -22.89 -5.39
CA ARG A 100 -3.55 -23.13 -6.16
C ARG A 100 -2.54 -22.03 -5.84
N PRO A 101 -1.23 -22.34 -5.79
CA PRO A 101 -0.22 -21.31 -5.67
C PRO A 101 -0.40 -20.27 -6.80
N ALA A 102 -0.24 -19.00 -6.46
CA ALA A 102 -0.25 -17.92 -7.45
C ALA A 102 0.81 -18.17 -8.51
N GLY A 103 0.51 -17.79 -9.74
CA GLY A 103 1.51 -17.81 -10.82
C GLY A 103 2.68 -16.89 -10.46
N ARG A 104 3.89 -17.25 -10.90
CA ARG A 104 5.07 -16.39 -10.72
C ARG A 104 4.93 -15.11 -11.54
N THR A 105 5.16 -13.98 -10.89
CA THR A 105 5.20 -12.69 -11.56
C THR A 105 6.65 -12.28 -11.90
N PRO A 106 6.85 -11.39 -12.87
CA PRO A 106 8.18 -10.88 -13.19
C PRO A 106 8.87 -10.13 -12.05
N ALA A 107 8.12 -9.69 -11.03
CA ALA A 107 8.64 -8.92 -9.89
C ALA A 107 8.99 -9.79 -8.67
N ASP A 108 8.55 -11.06 -8.62
CA ASP A 108 8.69 -11.94 -7.45
C ASP A 108 10.14 -12.03 -6.96
N VAL A 109 11.09 -12.25 -7.88
CA VAL A 109 12.51 -12.37 -7.51
C VAL A 109 13.01 -11.07 -6.87
N GLY A 110 12.67 -9.91 -7.43
CA GLY A 110 13.06 -8.62 -6.86
C GLY A 110 12.48 -8.42 -5.46
N MET A 111 11.21 -8.79 -5.26
CA MET A 111 10.56 -8.70 -3.95
C MET A 111 11.13 -9.68 -2.92
N LEU A 112 11.51 -10.90 -3.33
CA LEU A 112 12.21 -11.85 -2.46
C LEU A 112 13.61 -11.36 -2.09
N CYS A 113 14.35 -10.80 -3.05
CA CYS A 113 15.65 -10.18 -2.78
C CYS A 113 15.51 -9.01 -1.78
N LEU A 114 14.44 -8.22 -1.88
CA LEU A 114 14.17 -7.12 -0.94
C LEU A 114 13.89 -7.65 0.47
N ILE A 115 13.16 -8.75 0.63
CA ILE A 115 12.98 -9.40 1.94
C ILE A 115 14.33 -9.86 2.49
N GLY A 116 15.12 -10.57 1.68
CA GLY A 116 16.44 -11.05 2.08
C GLY A 116 17.37 -9.90 2.50
N LEU A 117 17.40 -8.82 1.72
CA LEU A 117 18.18 -7.62 2.04
C LEU A 117 17.70 -6.96 3.34
N THR A 118 16.38 -6.85 3.55
CA THR A 118 15.82 -6.29 4.79
C THR A 118 16.28 -7.09 6.02
N VAL A 119 16.26 -8.43 5.94
CA VAL A 119 16.75 -9.30 7.02
C VAL A 119 18.24 -9.09 7.25
N VAL A 120 19.06 -9.09 6.19
CA VAL A 120 20.52 -8.87 6.30
C VAL A 120 20.82 -7.50 6.90
N ALA A 121 20.12 -6.45 6.43
CA ALA A 121 20.32 -5.09 6.93
C ALA A 121 19.85 -4.94 8.40
N ALA A 122 18.82 -5.68 8.84
CA ALA A 122 18.42 -5.71 10.24
C ALA A 122 19.48 -6.38 11.12
N ILE A 123 20.01 -7.53 10.69
CA ILE A 123 21.09 -8.22 11.40
C ILE A 123 22.34 -7.33 11.48
N TYR A 124 22.69 -6.69 10.37
CA TYR A 124 23.82 -5.74 10.32
C TYR A 124 23.59 -4.55 11.25
N GLY A 125 22.40 -3.93 11.23
CA GLY A 125 22.06 -2.84 12.14
C GLY A 125 22.22 -3.21 13.61
N LEU A 126 21.75 -4.42 14.02
CA LEU A 126 21.95 -4.92 15.37
C LEU A 126 23.44 -5.17 15.69
N ALA A 127 24.20 -5.70 14.72
CA ALA A 127 25.63 -5.99 14.90
C ALA A 127 26.49 -4.73 15.07
N VAL A 128 26.10 -3.61 14.44
CA VAL A 128 26.80 -2.33 14.61
C VAL A 128 26.32 -1.54 15.83
N GLY A 129 25.37 -2.09 16.61
CA GLY A 129 24.92 -1.51 17.89
C GLY A 129 23.71 -0.58 17.78
N ASN A 130 22.97 -0.59 16.66
CA ASN A 130 21.72 0.15 16.56
C ASN A 130 20.69 -0.39 17.56
N GLN A 131 19.81 0.48 18.06
CA GLN A 131 18.78 0.07 19.01
C GLN A 131 17.80 -0.93 18.38
N ALA A 132 17.57 -2.06 19.06
CA ALA A 132 16.76 -3.16 18.54
C ALA A 132 15.34 -2.73 18.16
N GLU A 133 14.76 -1.80 18.92
CA GLU A 133 13.43 -1.24 18.64
C GLU A 133 13.41 -0.47 17.33
N GLU A 134 14.39 0.41 17.09
CA GLU A 134 14.51 1.18 15.86
C GLU A 134 14.80 0.28 14.65
N VAL A 135 15.61 -0.77 14.84
CA VAL A 135 15.85 -1.79 13.82
C VAL A 135 14.55 -2.49 13.43
N LEU A 136 13.71 -2.87 14.41
CA LEU A 136 12.43 -3.54 14.15
C LEU A 136 11.44 -2.62 13.43
N VAL A 137 11.36 -1.35 13.82
CA VAL A 137 10.49 -0.37 13.15
C VAL A 137 10.94 -0.16 11.70
N ALA A 138 12.23 0.05 11.46
CA ALA A 138 12.77 0.23 10.11
C ALA A 138 12.60 -1.04 9.25
N ALA A 139 12.83 -2.23 9.83
CA ALA A 139 12.62 -3.51 9.15
C ALA A 139 11.15 -3.71 8.76
N TYR A 140 10.21 -3.39 9.67
CA TYR A 140 8.78 -3.42 9.37
C TYR A 140 8.45 -2.52 8.18
N GLN A 141 8.91 -1.27 8.19
CA GLN A 141 8.62 -0.31 7.13
C GLN A 141 9.14 -0.77 5.76
N MET A 142 10.34 -1.35 5.70
CA MET A 142 10.89 -1.92 4.46
C MET A 142 10.15 -3.18 4.03
N ALA A 143 9.79 -4.06 4.97
CA ALA A 143 9.08 -5.30 4.71
C ALA A 143 7.65 -5.09 4.22
N THR A 144 7.01 -3.96 4.51
CA THR A 144 5.64 -3.69 4.03
C THR A 144 5.54 -3.76 2.51
N ILE A 145 6.55 -3.30 1.77
CA ILE A 145 6.56 -3.33 0.31
C ILE A 145 6.40 -4.78 -0.22
N PRO A 146 7.33 -5.70 0.03
CA PRO A 146 7.21 -7.05 -0.47
C PRO A 146 6.05 -7.84 0.18
N VAL A 147 5.70 -7.58 1.43
CA VAL A 147 4.60 -8.27 2.10
C VAL A 147 3.27 -7.93 1.42
N TYR A 148 2.95 -6.65 1.19
CA TYR A 148 1.72 -6.28 0.50
C TYR A 148 1.70 -6.74 -0.96
N PHE A 149 2.86 -6.79 -1.62
CA PHE A 149 2.99 -7.37 -2.95
C PHE A 149 2.59 -8.86 -2.95
N PHE A 150 3.18 -9.68 -2.07
CA PHE A 150 2.87 -11.10 -2.02
C PHE A 150 1.46 -11.39 -1.51
N VAL A 151 0.96 -10.65 -0.52
CA VAL A 151 -0.44 -10.79 -0.09
C VAL A 151 -1.38 -10.50 -1.25
N ALA A 152 -1.14 -9.45 -2.03
CA ALA A 152 -1.97 -9.12 -3.19
C ALA A 152 -1.92 -10.22 -4.26
N THR A 153 -0.73 -10.67 -4.66
CA THR A 153 -0.56 -11.68 -5.71
C THR A 153 -1.17 -13.04 -5.32
N HIS A 154 -1.18 -13.39 -4.03
CA HIS A 154 -1.75 -14.65 -3.56
C HIS A 154 -3.24 -14.58 -3.25
N THR A 155 -3.79 -13.41 -2.94
CA THR A 155 -5.22 -13.25 -2.60
C THR A 155 -6.09 -12.84 -3.77
N LEU A 156 -5.55 -12.00 -4.68
CA LEU A 156 -6.29 -11.38 -5.78
C LEU A 156 -6.10 -12.13 -7.11
N THR A 157 -6.15 -13.46 -7.08
CA THR A 157 -5.82 -14.34 -8.21
C THR A 157 -6.85 -14.32 -9.36
N THR A 158 -8.02 -13.70 -9.18
CA THR A 158 -9.08 -13.63 -10.21
C THR A 158 -9.66 -12.24 -10.31
N THR A 159 -10.17 -11.87 -11.50
CA THR A 159 -10.88 -10.59 -11.74
C THR A 159 -12.00 -10.36 -10.72
N ARG A 160 -12.75 -11.42 -10.37
CA ARG A 160 -13.84 -11.32 -9.39
C ARG A 160 -13.32 -10.92 -8.00
N ARG A 161 -12.18 -11.46 -7.56
CA ARG A 161 -11.56 -11.11 -6.27
C ARG A 161 -11.00 -9.69 -6.28
N ILE A 162 -10.36 -9.26 -7.39
CA ILE A 162 -9.89 -7.88 -7.55
C ILE A 162 -11.05 -6.90 -7.45
N LEU A 163 -12.16 -7.19 -8.15
CA LEU A 163 -13.35 -6.35 -8.08
C LEU A 163 -13.98 -6.35 -6.69
N ALA A 164 -14.12 -7.51 -6.04
CA ALA A 164 -14.67 -7.61 -4.69
C ALA A 164 -13.80 -6.84 -3.66
N ALA A 165 -12.48 -6.99 -3.73
CA ALA A 165 -11.54 -6.24 -2.90
C ALA A 165 -11.62 -4.74 -3.18
N GLY A 166 -11.70 -4.33 -4.44
CA GLY A 166 -11.87 -2.93 -4.84
C GLY A 166 -13.17 -2.32 -4.33
N VAL A 167 -14.29 -3.03 -4.43
CA VAL A 167 -15.59 -2.56 -3.90
C VAL A 167 -15.52 -2.43 -2.38
N LEU A 168 -15.01 -3.44 -1.67
CA LEU A 168 -14.84 -3.38 -0.22
C LEU A 168 -13.91 -2.23 0.19
N TYR A 169 -12.80 -2.04 -0.55
CA TYR A 169 -11.88 -0.92 -0.33
C TYR A 169 -12.60 0.44 -0.45
N VAL A 170 -13.35 0.64 -1.51
CA VAL A 170 -14.11 1.88 -1.76
C VAL A 170 -15.16 2.13 -0.69
N VAL A 171 -15.88 1.09 -0.24
CA VAL A 171 -16.87 1.21 0.85
C VAL A 171 -16.17 1.61 2.16
N LEU A 172 -15.11 0.90 2.55
CA LEU A 172 -14.37 1.19 3.76
C LEU A 172 -13.70 2.58 3.71
N ALA A 173 -13.13 2.96 2.57
CA ALA A 173 -12.56 4.29 2.36
C ALA A 173 -13.64 5.38 2.48
N GLY A 174 -14.84 5.14 1.95
CA GLY A 174 -15.97 6.07 2.09
C GLY A 174 -16.41 6.25 3.54
N VAL A 175 -16.52 5.17 4.30
CA VAL A 175 -16.81 5.21 5.74
C VAL A 175 -15.71 5.95 6.49
N PHE A 176 -14.44 5.61 6.22
CA PHE A 176 -13.29 6.27 6.85
C PHE A 176 -13.28 7.78 6.57
N THR A 177 -13.49 8.19 5.32
CA THR A 177 -13.55 9.60 4.93
C THR A 177 -14.71 10.33 5.60
N ALA A 178 -15.90 9.71 5.66
CA ALA A 178 -17.04 10.30 6.35
C ALA A 178 -16.76 10.53 7.84
N LEU A 179 -16.11 9.57 8.52
CA LEU A 179 -15.67 9.71 9.91
C LEU A 179 -14.56 10.77 10.05
N ALA A 180 -13.61 10.81 9.10
CA ALA A 180 -12.50 11.77 9.13
C ALA A 180 -12.97 13.23 8.95
N VAL A 181 -13.99 13.47 8.14
CA VAL A 181 -14.60 14.83 7.99
C VAL A 181 -15.18 15.35 9.30
N THR A 182 -15.71 14.46 10.14
CA THR A 182 -16.29 14.82 11.45
C THR A 182 -15.24 14.94 12.56
N THR A 183 -14.00 14.48 12.34
CA THR A 183 -12.94 14.47 13.34
C THR A 183 -11.81 15.43 12.95
N PRO A 184 -11.55 16.51 13.70
CA PRO A 184 -10.47 17.45 13.40
C PRO A 184 -9.10 16.76 13.28
N GLY A 185 -8.31 17.13 12.25
CA GLY A 185 -6.92 16.66 12.07
C GLY A 185 -6.75 15.30 11.41
N ARG A 186 -7.83 14.57 11.06
CA ARG A 186 -7.74 13.27 10.38
C ARG A 186 -8.18 13.41 8.92
N HIS A 187 -7.30 13.04 8.01
CA HIS A 187 -7.59 13.00 6.57
C HIS A 187 -7.12 11.68 5.98
N GLY A 188 -7.98 11.08 5.16
CA GLY A 188 -7.73 9.82 4.50
C GLY A 188 -6.93 9.90 3.19
N GLY A 189 -6.31 11.04 2.89
CA GLY A 189 -5.80 11.40 1.56
C GLY A 189 -5.05 10.32 0.79
N LEU A 190 -4.18 9.53 1.44
CA LEU A 190 -3.50 8.39 0.81
C LEU A 190 -4.51 7.27 0.46
N ILE A 191 -5.40 6.94 1.39
CA ILE A 191 -6.42 5.89 1.23
C ILE A 191 -7.39 6.26 0.11
N THR A 192 -7.87 7.49 0.11
CA THR A 192 -8.81 7.97 -0.90
C THR A 192 -8.18 8.14 -2.26
N LEU A 193 -6.91 8.57 -2.34
CA LEU A 193 -6.18 8.66 -3.60
C LEU A 193 -6.07 7.31 -4.31
N MET A 194 -5.87 6.21 -3.57
CA MET A 194 -5.82 4.87 -4.15
C MET A 194 -7.11 4.48 -4.89
N ALA A 195 -8.26 5.04 -4.50
CA ALA A 195 -9.55 4.75 -5.12
C ALA A 195 -9.86 5.66 -6.32
N VAL A 196 -9.37 6.92 -6.34
CA VAL A 196 -9.77 7.93 -7.36
C VAL A 196 -9.47 7.49 -8.80
N PRO A 197 -8.24 7.10 -9.21
CA PRO A 197 -7.96 6.70 -10.58
C PRO A 197 -8.74 5.46 -11.04
N PRO A 198 -8.89 4.37 -10.25
CA PRO A 198 -9.76 3.25 -10.64
C PRO A 198 -11.23 3.63 -10.80
N LEU A 199 -11.77 4.51 -9.95
CA LEU A 199 -13.14 5.01 -10.07
C LEU A 199 -13.34 5.83 -11.34
N ILE A 200 -12.41 6.71 -11.70
CA ILE A 200 -12.41 7.45 -12.95
C ILE A 200 -12.43 6.51 -14.15
N TRP A 201 -11.60 5.49 -14.12
CA TRP A 201 -11.56 4.46 -15.16
C TRP A 201 -12.90 3.70 -15.25
N ALA A 202 -13.51 3.33 -14.12
CA ALA A 202 -14.80 2.66 -14.07
C ALA A 202 -15.93 3.57 -14.60
N ALA A 203 -15.93 4.85 -14.21
CA ALA A 203 -16.92 5.83 -14.67
C ALA A 203 -16.91 6.00 -16.19
N GLY A 204 -15.75 5.89 -16.83
CA GLY A 204 -15.63 5.94 -18.29
C GLY A 204 -16.30 4.76 -19.01
N ARG A 205 -16.66 3.68 -18.30
CA ARG A 205 -17.27 2.44 -18.85
C ARG A 205 -18.71 2.24 -18.44
N LEU A 206 -19.13 2.89 -17.37
CA LEU A 206 -20.51 2.82 -16.87
C LEU A 206 -21.40 3.81 -17.60
N ARG A 207 -22.73 3.57 -17.53
CA ARG A 207 -23.76 4.44 -18.12
C ARG A 207 -24.86 4.74 -17.10
N GLY A 208 -25.60 5.82 -17.35
CA GLY A 208 -26.74 6.21 -16.53
C GLY A 208 -26.38 6.49 -15.07
N TRP A 209 -27.27 6.17 -14.16
CA TRP A 209 -27.14 6.47 -12.72
C TRP A 209 -25.91 5.86 -12.05
N ARG A 210 -25.46 4.67 -12.51
CA ARG A 210 -24.26 4.02 -11.99
C ARG A 210 -23.00 4.84 -12.28
N ARG A 211 -22.89 5.41 -13.47
CA ARG A 211 -21.82 6.34 -13.83
C ARG A 211 -21.83 7.56 -12.91
N ASN A 212 -22.99 8.18 -12.73
CA ASN A 212 -23.11 9.38 -11.91
C ASN A 212 -22.75 9.10 -10.44
N GLY A 213 -23.18 7.98 -9.88
CA GLY A 213 -22.80 7.57 -8.53
C GLY A 213 -21.28 7.38 -8.36
N VAL A 214 -20.61 6.72 -9.31
CA VAL A 214 -19.17 6.55 -9.30
C VAL A 214 -18.43 7.88 -9.48
N LEU A 215 -18.93 8.79 -10.31
CA LEU A 215 -18.35 10.14 -10.48
C LEU A 215 -18.47 10.99 -9.22
N LEU A 216 -19.63 10.96 -8.56
CA LEU A 216 -19.83 11.67 -7.28
C LEU A 216 -18.88 11.14 -6.21
N LEU A 217 -18.73 9.81 -6.12
CA LEU A 217 -17.82 9.20 -5.17
C LEU A 217 -16.35 9.52 -5.48
N ALA A 218 -15.95 9.48 -6.75
CA ALA A 218 -14.62 9.89 -7.19
C ALA A 218 -14.35 11.37 -6.89
N GLY A 219 -15.36 12.24 -7.12
CA GLY A 219 -15.31 13.66 -6.77
C GLY A 219 -15.17 13.88 -5.26
N PHE A 220 -15.95 13.17 -4.44
CA PHE A 220 -15.85 13.22 -2.98
C PHE A 220 -14.45 12.82 -2.48
N PHE A 221 -13.90 11.72 -2.99
CA PHE A 221 -12.55 11.31 -2.65
C PHE A 221 -11.47 12.28 -3.16
N ALA A 222 -11.66 12.87 -4.34
CA ALA A 222 -10.73 13.88 -4.87
C ALA A 222 -10.69 15.13 -3.97
N VAL A 223 -11.83 15.54 -3.41
CA VAL A 223 -11.86 16.64 -2.44
C VAL A 223 -11.14 16.27 -1.15
N ASP A 224 -11.32 15.06 -0.62
CA ASP A 224 -10.58 14.59 0.57
C ASP A 224 -9.07 14.58 0.31
N VAL A 225 -8.62 14.16 -0.88
CA VAL A 225 -7.21 14.24 -1.29
C VAL A 225 -6.70 15.68 -1.26
N LEU A 226 -7.49 16.65 -1.72
CA LEU A 226 -7.13 18.07 -1.68
C LEU A 226 -7.04 18.61 -0.25
N LEU A 227 -7.95 18.17 0.64
CA LEU A 227 -8.00 18.58 2.04
C LEU A 227 -6.94 17.90 2.91
N ALA A 228 -6.29 16.84 2.43
CA ALA A 228 -5.34 16.05 3.20
C ALA A 228 -4.03 16.78 3.57
N SER A 229 -3.79 17.99 3.06
CA SER A 229 -2.64 18.86 3.41
C SER A 229 -1.24 18.27 3.19
N TYR A 230 -1.12 17.15 2.48
CA TYR A 230 0.14 16.49 2.18
C TYR A 230 0.60 16.77 0.75
N ARG A 231 1.71 17.52 0.60
CA ARG A 231 2.28 17.83 -0.74
C ARG A 231 2.58 16.58 -1.56
N GLY A 232 3.10 15.53 -0.92
CA GLY A 232 3.39 14.26 -1.58
C GLY A 232 2.14 13.63 -2.19
N ILE A 233 1.01 13.65 -1.48
CA ILE A 233 -0.28 13.12 -1.98
C ILE A 233 -0.80 13.94 -3.15
N TRP A 234 -0.68 15.27 -3.10
CA TRP A 234 -1.07 16.12 -4.22
C TRP A 234 -0.20 15.89 -5.45
N LEU A 235 1.12 15.72 -5.26
CA LEU A 235 2.03 15.39 -6.35
C LEU A 235 1.69 14.00 -6.94
N ALA A 236 1.43 13.01 -6.07
CA ALA A 236 1.01 11.69 -6.51
C ALA A 236 -0.29 11.74 -7.32
N ALA A 237 -1.29 12.48 -6.84
CA ALA A 237 -2.56 12.67 -7.53
C ALA A 237 -2.36 13.36 -8.88
N ALA A 238 -1.64 14.48 -8.91
CA ALA A 238 -1.39 15.26 -10.12
C ALA A 238 -0.68 14.41 -11.20
N LEU A 239 0.38 13.69 -10.81
CA LEU A 239 1.12 12.85 -11.75
C LEU A 239 0.29 11.65 -12.23
N ALA A 240 -0.43 10.97 -11.33
CA ALA A 240 -1.29 9.86 -11.72
C ALA A 240 -2.38 10.31 -12.70
N LEU A 241 -3.06 11.42 -12.43
CA LEU A 241 -4.10 11.97 -13.30
C LEU A 241 -3.53 12.49 -14.63
N LEU A 242 -2.34 13.09 -14.62
CA LEU A 242 -1.63 13.50 -15.84
C LEU A 242 -1.29 12.30 -16.73
N ILE A 243 -0.75 11.23 -16.16
CA ILE A 243 -0.46 9.98 -16.90
C ILE A 243 -1.77 9.42 -17.49
N MET A 244 -2.85 9.38 -16.71
CA MET A 244 -4.16 8.92 -17.21
C MET A 244 -4.70 9.83 -18.32
N LEU A 245 -4.49 11.13 -18.24
CA LEU A 245 -4.90 12.09 -19.27
C LEU A 245 -4.11 11.87 -20.58
N VAL A 246 -2.80 11.70 -20.48
CA VAL A 246 -1.91 11.55 -21.65
C VAL A 246 -2.05 10.17 -22.28
N ARG A 247 -2.04 9.11 -21.47
CA ARG A 247 -2.02 7.70 -21.94
C ARG A 247 -3.42 7.10 -22.10
N GLY A 248 -4.41 7.61 -21.38
CA GLY A 248 -5.77 7.08 -21.37
C GLY A 248 -6.52 7.34 -22.68
N GLY A 249 -7.38 6.41 -23.06
CA GLY A 249 -8.30 6.58 -24.18
C GLY A 249 -9.42 7.58 -23.88
N ARG A 250 -10.26 7.83 -24.88
CA ARG A 250 -11.37 8.82 -24.79
C ARG A 250 -12.27 8.63 -23.55
N ALA A 251 -12.58 7.37 -23.20
CA ALA A 251 -13.43 7.07 -22.04
C ALA A 251 -12.78 7.52 -20.71
N VAL A 252 -11.47 7.32 -20.55
CA VAL A 252 -10.72 7.77 -19.36
C VAL A 252 -10.68 9.29 -19.29
N ARG A 253 -10.40 9.97 -20.40
CA ARG A 253 -10.38 11.44 -20.46
C ARG A 253 -11.74 12.06 -20.15
N THR A 254 -12.83 11.45 -20.66
CA THR A 254 -14.19 11.88 -20.32
C THR A 254 -14.50 11.65 -18.84
N GLY A 255 -14.04 10.51 -18.27
CA GLY A 255 -14.15 10.24 -16.83
C GLY A 255 -13.41 11.29 -16.00
N LEU A 256 -12.17 11.64 -16.38
CA LEU A 256 -11.37 12.69 -15.72
C LEU A 256 -12.10 14.05 -15.71
N ALA A 257 -12.58 14.51 -16.88
CA ALA A 257 -13.29 15.77 -16.98
C ALA A 257 -14.56 15.78 -16.11
N ALA A 258 -15.34 14.69 -16.15
CA ALA A 258 -16.55 14.57 -15.35
C ALA A 258 -16.26 14.48 -13.84
N THR A 259 -15.19 13.79 -13.43
CA THR A 259 -14.76 13.74 -12.01
C THR A 259 -14.28 15.11 -11.54
N ALA A 260 -13.53 15.84 -12.37
CA ALA A 260 -13.12 17.21 -12.04
C ALA A 260 -14.35 18.12 -11.84
N ALA A 261 -15.36 18.04 -12.72
CA ALA A 261 -16.60 18.79 -12.56
C ALA A 261 -17.37 18.40 -11.28
N ALA A 262 -17.46 17.08 -10.98
CA ALA A 262 -18.08 16.60 -9.75
C ALA A 262 -17.28 17.03 -8.51
N GLY A 263 -15.94 17.00 -8.56
CA GLY A 263 -15.08 17.49 -7.48
C GLY A 263 -15.27 18.98 -7.21
N VAL A 264 -15.37 19.80 -8.24
CA VAL A 264 -15.68 21.24 -8.10
C VAL A 264 -17.04 21.45 -7.43
N ALA A 265 -18.07 20.69 -7.85
CA ALA A 265 -19.39 20.77 -7.23
C ALA A 265 -19.36 20.38 -5.75
N VAL A 266 -18.70 19.28 -5.39
CA VAL A 266 -18.53 18.84 -3.99
C VAL A 266 -17.73 19.88 -3.20
N ALA A 267 -16.63 20.40 -3.75
CA ALA A 267 -15.81 21.43 -3.10
C ALA A 267 -16.60 22.71 -2.84
N ALA A 268 -17.44 23.13 -3.79
CA ALA A 268 -18.31 24.30 -3.61
C ALA A 268 -19.31 24.12 -2.47
N VAL A 269 -19.91 22.93 -2.32
CA VAL A 269 -20.81 22.60 -1.20
C VAL A 269 -20.05 22.61 0.13
N LEU A 270 -18.86 21.99 0.18
CA LEU A 270 -18.04 21.92 1.40
C LEU A 270 -17.48 23.29 1.80
N ALA A 271 -17.18 24.18 0.85
CA ALA A 271 -16.71 25.54 1.12
C ALA A 271 -17.76 26.42 1.83
N LEU A 272 -19.03 26.01 1.82
CA LEU A 272 -20.09 26.66 2.59
C LEU A 272 -20.03 26.32 4.08
N GLN A 273 -19.24 25.30 4.47
CA GLN A 273 -19.07 24.92 5.87
C GLN A 273 -17.94 25.75 6.51
N PRO A 274 -18.20 26.46 7.63
CA PRO A 274 -17.22 27.35 8.26
C PRO A 274 -15.89 26.66 8.60
N GLY A 275 -15.91 25.43 9.15
CA GLY A 275 -14.70 24.71 9.54
C GLY A 275 -13.78 24.27 8.38
N VAL A 276 -14.28 24.24 7.12
CA VAL A 276 -13.45 23.94 5.93
C VAL A 276 -12.67 25.19 5.50
N ARG A 277 -13.27 26.35 5.70
CA ARG A 277 -12.69 27.65 5.32
C ARG A 277 -11.47 28.01 6.21
N ASP A 278 -11.58 27.76 7.50
CA ASP A 278 -10.52 28.04 8.48
C ASP A 278 -9.30 27.15 8.24
N ARG A 279 -9.50 25.88 7.88
CA ARG A 279 -8.44 24.92 7.54
C ARG A 279 -7.57 25.34 6.37
N SER A 280 -8.11 26.00 5.35
CA SER A 280 -7.31 26.40 4.18
C SER A 280 -6.20 27.39 4.56
N GLY A 281 -6.42 28.24 5.55
CA GLY A 281 -5.42 29.17 6.09
C GLY A 281 -4.33 28.46 6.92
N GLU A 282 -4.68 27.44 7.70
CA GLU A 282 -3.71 26.65 8.49
C GLU A 282 -2.80 25.80 7.60
N ILE A 283 -3.36 25.23 6.53
CA ILE A 283 -2.60 24.47 5.52
C ILE A 283 -1.46 25.31 4.92
N ALA A 284 -1.77 26.55 4.53
CA ALA A 284 -0.77 27.44 3.90
C ALA A 284 0.38 27.77 4.85
N LYS A 285 0.10 28.02 6.13
CA LYS A 285 1.12 28.31 7.17
C LYS A 285 1.99 27.08 7.48
N GLY A 286 1.39 25.91 7.67
CA GLY A 286 2.10 24.67 7.98
C GLY A 286 3.03 24.20 6.84
N LEU A 287 2.68 24.52 5.59
CA LEU A 287 3.47 24.19 4.42
C LEU A 287 4.85 24.87 4.41
N ALA A 288 4.96 26.11 4.82
CA ALA A 288 6.23 26.87 4.79
C ALA A 288 7.21 26.34 5.87
N GLN A 289 6.73 26.10 7.08
CA GLN A 289 7.59 25.66 8.20
C GLN A 289 8.12 24.22 8.00
N SER A 290 7.32 23.32 7.48
CA SER A 290 7.72 21.91 7.30
C SER A 290 8.80 21.69 6.24
N ALA A 291 8.98 22.61 5.29
CA ALA A 291 9.97 22.46 4.21
C ALA A 291 11.41 22.56 4.70
N GLY A 292 11.70 23.56 5.58
CA GLY A 292 13.03 23.76 6.14
C GLY A 292 13.49 22.60 7.02
N TYR A 293 12.60 22.14 7.93
CA TYR A 293 12.87 20.99 8.79
C TYR A 293 13.20 19.72 8.01
N ARG A 294 12.39 19.39 7.00
CA ARG A 294 12.61 18.19 6.16
C ARG A 294 13.89 18.29 5.32
N GLY A 295 14.28 19.50 4.90
CA GLY A 295 15.54 19.73 4.21
C GLY A 295 16.73 19.45 5.12
N ALA A 296 16.72 19.95 6.35
CA ALA A 296 17.74 19.70 7.35
C ALA A 296 17.86 18.20 7.69
N GLU A 297 16.72 17.53 7.96
CA GLU A 297 16.66 16.09 8.22
C GLU A 297 17.21 15.26 7.04
N SER A 298 16.82 15.58 5.81
CA SER A 298 17.33 14.92 4.62
C SER A 298 18.82 15.08 4.43
N SER A 299 19.40 16.24 4.81
CA SER A 299 20.85 16.49 4.75
C SER A 299 21.59 15.55 5.69
N VAL A 300 21.06 15.29 6.90
CA VAL A 300 21.63 14.33 7.86
C VAL A 300 21.63 12.93 7.26
N GLY A 301 20.50 12.47 6.71
CA GLY A 301 20.41 11.15 6.09
C GLY A 301 21.32 10.97 4.87
N LEU A 302 21.51 12.02 4.06
CA LEU A 302 22.46 12.00 2.95
C LEU A 302 23.92 11.98 3.44
N GLY A 303 24.22 12.56 4.60
CA GLY A 303 25.53 12.42 5.26
C GLY A 303 25.79 10.96 5.64
N VAL A 304 24.84 10.31 6.31
CA VAL A 304 24.93 8.86 6.64
C VAL A 304 25.12 8.01 5.38
N PHE A 305 24.41 8.30 4.31
CA PHE A 305 24.59 7.62 3.02
C PHE A 305 25.98 7.85 2.44
N ALA A 306 26.54 9.05 2.52
CA ALA A 306 27.85 9.38 1.97
C ALA A 306 28.99 8.59 2.65
N ASP A 307 28.83 8.26 3.94
CA ASP A 307 29.79 7.45 4.68
C ASP A 307 29.77 5.97 4.25
N GLN A 308 28.58 5.44 3.86
CA GLN A 308 28.39 4.06 3.48
C GLN A 308 27.46 3.90 2.25
N PRO A 309 27.90 4.31 1.04
CA PRO A 309 27.02 4.51 -0.10
C PRO A 309 26.44 3.20 -0.69
N LEU A 310 27.13 2.08 -0.59
CA LEU A 310 26.71 0.85 -1.24
C LEU A 310 25.63 0.10 -0.43
N VAL A 311 25.86 -0.08 0.87
CA VAL A 311 25.03 -0.93 1.74
C VAL A 311 24.29 -0.17 2.84
N GLY A 312 24.55 1.13 2.98
CA GLY A 312 24.00 1.96 4.05
C GLY A 312 24.55 1.62 5.44
N ALA A 313 24.09 2.33 6.44
CA ALA A 313 24.52 2.17 7.84
C ALA A 313 23.82 1.03 8.60
N GLY A 314 23.02 0.23 7.93
CA GLY A 314 22.14 -0.76 8.55
C GLY A 314 20.81 -0.17 9.02
N LEU A 315 19.82 -1.03 9.24
CA LEU A 315 18.51 -0.59 9.74
C LEU A 315 18.64 -0.06 11.17
N GLY A 316 17.81 0.93 11.49
CA GLY A 316 17.74 1.47 12.85
C GLY A 316 18.82 2.47 13.22
N GLN A 317 19.62 2.95 12.25
CA GLN A 317 20.61 4.00 12.49
C GLN A 317 19.91 5.30 12.90
N SER A 318 20.17 5.75 14.12
CA SER A 318 19.78 7.09 14.60
C SER A 318 21.00 8.01 14.66
N THR A 319 20.80 9.28 14.34
CA THR A 319 21.85 10.30 14.48
C THR A 319 21.51 11.14 15.70
N PRO A 320 22.46 11.31 16.67
CA PRO A 320 22.25 12.17 17.84
C PRO A 320 21.92 13.60 17.40
N GLY A 321 21.28 14.34 18.30
CA GLY A 321 20.77 15.67 18.05
C GLY A 321 21.74 16.60 17.33
N VAL A 322 21.30 17.15 16.22
CA VAL A 322 22.07 18.01 15.33
C VAL A 322 21.39 19.38 15.21
N TYR A 323 22.15 20.46 15.29
CA TYR A 323 21.69 21.78 14.90
C TYR A 323 22.05 22.05 13.45
N LEU A 324 21.07 22.15 12.58
CA LEU A 324 21.29 22.37 11.17
C LEU A 324 20.27 23.36 10.60
N SER A 325 20.76 24.35 9.84
CA SER A 325 19.92 25.30 9.09
C SER A 325 18.86 26.02 9.96
N GLY A 326 19.18 26.32 11.22
CA GLY A 326 18.27 26.99 12.14
C GLY A 326 17.28 26.07 12.87
N PHE A 327 17.41 24.74 12.70
CA PHE A 327 16.59 23.73 13.38
C PHE A 327 17.44 22.92 14.34
N THR A 328 16.93 22.71 15.55
CA THR A 328 17.47 21.73 16.50
C THR A 328 16.74 20.41 16.25
N LEU A 329 17.45 19.44 15.65
CA LEU A 329 16.97 18.08 15.48
C LEU A 329 17.42 17.30 16.70
N THR A 330 16.50 16.98 17.62
CA THR A 330 16.86 16.35 18.90
C THR A 330 17.30 14.91 18.73
N ASP A 331 16.61 14.14 17.89
CA ASP A 331 17.02 12.82 17.43
C ASP A 331 16.53 12.63 16.00
N VAL A 332 17.46 12.45 15.08
CA VAL A 332 17.12 12.09 13.71
C VAL A 332 17.06 10.56 13.67
N GLY A 333 15.86 10.02 13.79
CA GLY A 333 15.61 8.59 13.78
C GLY A 333 15.94 7.95 12.44
N PRO A 334 15.87 6.61 12.32
CA PRO A 334 16.23 5.88 11.11
C PRO A 334 15.28 6.15 9.93
N VAL A 335 14.21 6.91 10.15
CA VAL A 335 13.16 7.23 9.18
C VAL A 335 13.14 8.71 8.91
N TYR A 336 13.62 9.08 7.74
CA TYR A 336 13.62 10.46 7.24
C TYR A 336 12.31 10.76 6.52
N HIS A 337 11.89 12.04 6.51
CA HIS A 337 10.68 12.48 5.79
C HIS A 337 10.82 12.41 4.24
N ALA A 338 11.83 11.73 3.75
CA ALA A 338 12.06 11.40 2.35
C ALA A 338 12.38 9.91 2.25
N PHE A 339 11.50 9.12 1.63
CA PHE A 339 11.67 7.66 1.54
C PHE A 339 13.00 7.27 0.88
N TYR A 340 13.40 7.96 -0.19
CA TYR A 340 14.64 7.64 -0.88
C TYR A 340 15.86 7.88 0.02
N VAL A 341 15.84 8.93 0.84
CA VAL A 341 16.90 9.19 1.82
C VAL A 341 16.91 8.10 2.88
N THR A 342 15.72 7.69 3.37
CA THR A 342 15.59 6.57 4.31
C THR A 342 16.20 5.29 3.75
N VAL A 343 15.88 4.95 2.50
CA VAL A 343 16.42 3.75 1.85
C VAL A 343 17.93 3.86 1.67
N LEU A 344 18.44 5.00 1.16
CA LEU A 344 19.85 5.22 0.93
C LEU A 344 20.67 5.18 2.24
N ALA A 345 20.20 5.84 3.29
CA ALA A 345 20.89 5.86 4.58
C ALA A 345 20.94 4.46 5.24
N ASN A 346 19.83 3.70 5.19
CA ASN A 346 19.72 2.42 5.87
C ASN A 346 20.30 1.23 5.08
N ILE A 347 20.05 1.15 3.77
CA ILE A 347 20.39 -0.03 2.93
C ILE A 347 21.13 0.34 1.64
N GLY A 348 21.56 1.59 1.51
CA GLY A 348 22.42 2.06 0.45
C GLY A 348 21.84 2.02 -0.96
N LEU A 349 22.71 2.22 -1.95
CA LEU A 349 22.35 2.20 -3.36
C LEU A 349 21.84 0.82 -3.81
N VAL A 350 22.41 -0.27 -3.29
CA VAL A 350 21.95 -1.64 -3.60
C VAL A 350 20.50 -1.82 -3.17
N GLY A 351 20.16 -1.35 -1.97
CA GLY A 351 18.77 -1.39 -1.48
C GLY A 351 17.82 -0.56 -2.33
N LEU A 352 18.22 0.65 -2.70
CA LEU A 352 17.39 1.50 -3.56
C LEU A 352 17.12 0.84 -4.92
N LEU A 353 18.11 0.25 -5.55
CA LEU A 353 17.95 -0.44 -6.82
C LEU A 353 17.02 -1.66 -6.69
N LEU A 354 17.13 -2.43 -5.61
CA LEU A 354 16.25 -3.58 -5.34
C LEU A 354 14.81 -3.15 -5.05
N VAL A 355 14.59 -2.02 -4.40
CA VAL A 355 13.23 -1.46 -4.21
C VAL A 355 12.65 -1.00 -5.54
N LEU A 356 13.40 -0.22 -6.31
CA LEU A 356 12.88 0.41 -7.53
C LEU A 356 12.69 -0.57 -8.68
N TRP A 357 13.56 -1.57 -8.83
CA TRP A 357 13.53 -2.50 -9.96
C TRP A 357 12.18 -3.18 -10.18
N PRO A 358 11.56 -3.88 -9.19
CA PRO A 358 10.28 -4.54 -9.38
C PRO A 358 9.15 -3.55 -9.65
N ILE A 359 9.20 -2.37 -9.02
CA ILE A 359 8.18 -1.33 -9.19
C ILE A 359 8.24 -0.75 -10.61
N LEU A 360 9.42 -0.33 -11.07
CA LEU A 360 9.61 0.22 -12.41
C LEU A 360 9.27 -0.80 -13.51
N ARG A 361 9.57 -2.07 -13.25
CA ARG A 361 9.19 -3.16 -14.17
C ARG A 361 7.67 -3.29 -14.30
N SER A 362 6.94 -3.23 -13.19
CA SER A 362 5.47 -3.27 -13.21
C SER A 362 4.87 -2.04 -13.89
N VAL A 363 5.40 -0.85 -13.57
CA VAL A 363 5.00 0.41 -14.20
C VAL A 363 5.17 0.34 -15.73
N ARG A 364 6.32 -0.15 -16.20
CA ARG A 364 6.57 -0.31 -17.64
C ARG A 364 5.54 -1.20 -18.32
N VAL A 365 5.14 -2.29 -17.68
CA VAL A 365 4.07 -3.18 -18.16
C VAL A 365 2.74 -2.43 -18.22
N GLY A 366 2.37 -1.76 -17.13
CA GLY A 366 1.07 -1.10 -17.00
C GLY A 366 0.89 0.11 -17.90
N LEU A 367 1.93 0.90 -18.14
CA LEU A 367 1.89 2.05 -19.06
C LEU A 367 1.69 1.64 -20.53
N GLY A 368 1.88 0.36 -20.86
CA GLY A 368 1.52 -0.20 -22.17
C GLY A 368 0.01 -0.31 -22.40
N SER A 369 -0.80 -0.43 -21.33
CA SER A 369 -2.27 -0.54 -21.41
C SER A 369 -2.90 0.85 -21.52
N ARG A 370 -3.60 1.12 -22.65
CA ARG A 370 -4.27 2.43 -22.83
C ARG A 370 -5.70 2.49 -22.32
N ASN A 371 -6.39 1.37 -22.34
CA ASN A 371 -7.81 1.29 -22.00
C ASN A 371 -8.08 0.35 -20.82
N GLY A 372 -7.13 -0.43 -20.38
CA GLY A 372 -7.28 -1.39 -19.30
C GLY A 372 -7.33 -0.76 -17.91
N ILE A 373 -7.79 -1.54 -16.93
CA ILE A 373 -7.73 -1.16 -15.51
C ILE A 373 -6.26 -1.13 -15.00
N THR A 374 -5.35 -1.72 -15.73
CA THR A 374 -3.91 -1.72 -15.45
C THR A 374 -3.33 -0.30 -15.45
N LEU A 375 -3.82 0.59 -16.34
CA LEU A 375 -3.34 1.97 -16.45
C LEU A 375 -3.51 2.80 -15.16
N PRO A 376 -4.67 2.83 -14.49
CA PRO A 376 -4.83 3.51 -13.19
C PRO A 376 -3.82 3.07 -12.13
N PHE A 377 -3.55 1.76 -12.01
CA PHE A 377 -2.62 1.25 -11.01
C PHE A 377 -1.16 1.61 -11.35
N ALA A 378 -0.77 1.54 -12.63
CA ALA A 378 0.55 1.98 -13.07
C ALA A 378 0.73 3.50 -12.89
N ALA A 379 -0.30 4.29 -13.16
CA ALA A 379 -0.29 5.73 -12.96
C ALA A 379 -0.15 6.10 -11.48
N LEU A 380 -0.88 5.41 -10.60
CA LEU A 380 -0.72 5.55 -9.15
C LEU A 380 0.69 5.15 -8.69
N SER A 381 1.25 4.05 -9.21
CA SER A 381 2.64 3.66 -8.89
C SER A 381 3.64 4.77 -9.22
N CYS A 382 3.52 5.40 -10.39
CA CYS A 382 4.34 6.57 -10.76
C CYS A 382 4.10 7.74 -9.80
N GLY A 383 2.84 8.01 -9.47
CA GLY A 383 2.48 9.07 -8.54
C GLY A 383 3.09 8.88 -7.16
N PHE A 384 3.00 7.68 -6.61
CA PHE A 384 3.57 7.37 -5.29
C PHE A 384 5.10 7.31 -5.29
N LEU A 385 5.75 6.88 -6.37
CA LEU A 385 7.19 7.03 -6.52
C LEU A 385 7.61 8.50 -6.46
N ALA A 386 6.88 9.40 -7.11
CA ALA A 386 7.17 10.83 -7.02
C ALA A 386 6.88 11.38 -5.61
N ALA A 387 5.77 10.97 -4.98
CA ALA A 387 5.41 11.37 -3.62
C ALA A 387 6.44 10.91 -2.58
N ALA A 388 7.09 9.78 -2.80
CA ALA A 388 8.11 9.22 -1.92
C ALA A 388 9.33 10.15 -1.69
N VAL A 389 9.51 11.15 -2.56
CA VAL A 389 10.51 12.22 -2.34
C VAL A 389 10.17 13.06 -1.08
N PHE A 390 8.87 13.16 -0.74
CA PHE A 390 8.37 14.03 0.33
C PHE A 390 7.62 13.28 1.43
N ALA A 391 7.57 11.96 1.36
CA ALA A 391 6.80 11.14 2.28
C ALA A 391 7.69 10.37 3.25
N ALA A 392 7.38 10.49 4.54
CA ALA A 392 7.93 9.62 5.56
C ALA A 392 7.19 8.27 5.54
N PRO A 393 7.88 7.15 5.59
CA PRO A 393 7.25 5.83 5.67
C PRO A 393 6.79 5.50 7.10
N THR A 394 6.03 6.38 7.74
CA THR A 394 5.64 6.24 9.15
C THR A 394 4.92 4.92 9.45
N ASP A 395 4.17 4.40 8.49
CA ASP A 395 3.47 3.11 8.57
C ASP A 395 3.89 2.13 7.48
N GLY A 396 5.03 2.38 6.84
CA GLY A 396 5.55 1.67 5.67
C GLY A 396 4.88 2.11 4.37
N HIS A 397 5.61 1.93 3.27
CA HIS A 397 5.13 2.24 1.91
C HIS A 397 4.43 1.02 1.29
N TRP A 398 3.34 0.56 1.92
CA TRP A 398 2.56 -0.59 1.45
C TRP A 398 2.00 -0.40 0.03
N GLU A 399 1.71 0.83 -0.37
CA GLU A 399 1.25 1.20 -1.72
C GLU A 399 2.30 0.86 -2.79
N LEU A 400 3.60 0.99 -2.48
CA LEU A 400 4.70 0.62 -3.38
C LEU A 400 4.84 -0.91 -3.57
N GLY A 401 4.17 -1.71 -2.75
CA GLY A 401 4.02 -3.15 -2.95
C GLY A 401 2.70 -3.52 -3.62
N LEU A 402 1.59 -2.98 -3.11
CA LEU A 402 0.24 -3.30 -3.59
C LEU A 402 0.02 -2.88 -5.04
N LEU A 403 0.39 -1.66 -5.42
CA LEU A 403 0.14 -1.14 -6.78
C LEU A 403 0.89 -1.89 -7.87
N PRO A 404 2.19 -2.23 -7.72
CA PRO A 404 2.87 -3.12 -8.64
C PRO A 404 2.19 -4.49 -8.78
N ALA A 405 1.74 -5.08 -7.67
CA ALA A 405 1.00 -6.34 -7.71
C ALA A 405 -0.29 -6.21 -8.52
N LEU A 406 -1.12 -5.21 -8.22
CA LEU A 406 -2.37 -4.95 -8.96
C LEU A 406 -2.10 -4.67 -10.44
N THR A 407 -1.04 -3.92 -10.75
CA THR A 407 -0.64 -3.65 -12.13
C THR A 407 -0.31 -4.94 -12.90
N LEU A 408 0.48 -5.84 -12.31
CA LEU A 408 0.86 -7.10 -12.94
C LEU A 408 -0.33 -8.06 -13.07
N LEU A 409 -1.13 -8.22 -12.01
CA LEU A 409 -2.30 -9.10 -12.01
C LEU A 409 -3.35 -8.65 -13.03
N THR A 410 -3.61 -7.36 -13.14
CA THR A 410 -4.58 -6.83 -14.10
C THR A 410 -4.03 -6.89 -15.53
N ALA A 411 -2.73 -6.67 -15.75
CA ALA A 411 -2.10 -6.82 -17.04
C ALA A 411 -2.17 -8.27 -17.55
N GLU A 412 -1.98 -9.25 -16.67
CA GLU A 412 -2.11 -10.67 -17.02
C GLU A 412 -3.55 -10.99 -17.46
N GLN A 413 -4.55 -10.47 -16.77
CA GLN A 413 -5.97 -10.66 -17.09
C GLN A 413 -6.39 -9.97 -18.39
N GLU A 414 -5.73 -8.86 -18.76
CA GLU A 414 -5.95 -8.16 -20.03
C GLU A 414 -5.23 -8.85 -21.22
N GLY A 415 -4.56 -9.98 -20.99
CA GLY A 415 -3.83 -10.72 -22.03
C GLY A 415 -2.55 -10.03 -22.50
N ALA A 416 -1.99 -9.14 -21.69
CA ALA A 416 -0.69 -8.54 -21.97
C ALA A 416 0.37 -9.64 -22.06
N PRO A 417 1.32 -9.60 -23.02
CA PRO A 417 2.26 -10.68 -23.27
C PRO A 417 3.37 -10.74 -22.20
N LEU A 418 2.98 -11.03 -20.95
CA LEU A 418 3.93 -11.26 -19.85
C LEU A 418 4.83 -12.49 -20.08
N ARG A 419 4.36 -13.43 -20.93
CA ARG A 419 5.07 -14.69 -21.23
C ARG A 419 6.33 -14.55 -22.09
N ARG A 420 6.52 -13.47 -22.86
CA ARG A 420 7.65 -13.36 -23.78
C ARG A 420 9.02 -13.11 -23.12
N PHE A 421 9.06 -12.63 -21.87
CA PHE A 421 10.32 -12.31 -21.20
C PHE A 421 10.88 -13.43 -20.31
N ALA A 422 10.05 -14.33 -19.78
CA ALA A 422 10.53 -15.47 -19.00
C ALA A 422 11.03 -16.61 -19.88
N GLY A 423 10.48 -16.75 -21.09
CA GLY A 423 10.86 -17.82 -22.04
C GLY A 423 12.23 -17.64 -22.70
N ALA A 424 12.69 -16.39 -22.86
CA ALA A 424 13.96 -16.13 -23.55
C ALA A 424 15.20 -16.48 -22.70
N LEU A 425 15.06 -16.59 -21.38
CA LEU A 425 16.18 -16.94 -20.47
C LEU A 425 16.22 -18.42 -20.07
N LEU A 426 15.16 -19.19 -20.30
CA LEU A 426 15.06 -20.58 -19.82
C LEU A 426 14.77 -21.63 -20.92
N HIS A 427 14.53 -21.24 -22.17
CA HIS A 427 14.42 -22.20 -23.27
C HIS A 427 15.77 -22.39 -23.97
N ARG A 428 16.60 -23.29 -23.44
CA ARG A 428 17.47 -24.09 -24.32
C ARG A 428 16.52 -24.95 -25.17
N PRO A 429 16.63 -24.92 -26.51
CA PRO A 429 15.90 -25.84 -27.37
C PRO A 429 16.36 -27.26 -27.02
N VAL A 430 15.48 -28.05 -26.45
CA VAL A 430 15.69 -29.50 -26.39
C VAL A 430 15.61 -29.98 -27.84
N HIS A 431 16.78 -30.22 -28.42
CA HIS A 431 16.88 -30.96 -29.67
C HIS A 431 16.22 -32.33 -29.44
N ARG A 432 15.00 -32.48 -29.94
CA ARG A 432 14.41 -33.81 -30.15
C ARG A 432 15.17 -34.41 -31.32
N THR A 433 16.19 -35.22 -31.02
CA THR A 433 16.73 -36.20 -31.95
C THR A 433 15.62 -37.19 -32.20
N GLY A 434 15.01 -37.10 -33.41
CA GLY A 434 14.10 -38.10 -33.91
C GLY A 434 14.90 -39.41 -34.14
N VAL A 435 14.55 -40.44 -33.41
CA VAL A 435 14.88 -41.82 -33.78
C VAL A 435 13.64 -42.34 -34.48
N THR A 436 13.74 -42.42 -35.80
CA THR A 436 12.88 -43.24 -36.63
C THR A 436 13.40 -44.67 -36.58
N VAL A 437 12.56 -45.61 -36.16
CA VAL A 437 12.63 -47.02 -36.45
C VAL A 437 11.32 -47.42 -37.09
#